data_23df67867ab339a79e3672172b041a6c
#
_entry.id   23df67867ab339a79e3672172b041a6c
#
_cell.length_a   1.000
_cell.length_b   1.000
_cell.length_c   1.000
_cell.angle_alpha   90.00
_cell.angle_beta   90.00
_cell.angle_gamma   90.00
#
_symmetry.space_group_name_H-M   'P 1'
#
loop_
_entity.id
_entity.type
_entity.pdbx_description
1 polymer ?
#
loop_
_entity_poly.entity_id
_entity_poly.type
_entity_poly.pdbx_seq_one_letter_code
_entity_poly.pdbx_strand_id
1 'polypeptide(L)'
;MSPDQIGFATLLKKEVMRFWSVLAQTVTAPVITAVLYLLVFAQAMQGRASAYDGVSYTQFLLPGLIMMAVIQNAFANTSSSMIQSKVMGNIVFILMAPIGPVDMFLAYVAAALLRVTCVAIAMLAVTLPFVPLPFEAPLVLVGHFFLAAGSLAVLGLIAGIVAQKFDHIATFTNFVVMPASFLSGVFYSVHSLPPFWYHASHLNPFFFMIDGFRYGFFGRADVAAWVSLLWSGCFFVAVSALCLWMLQRGWRLRH
;
A
#
# COMPACT_ATOMS: atom_id res chain seq x y z
N MET A 1 6.85 2.99 -32.12
CA MET A 1 6.36 2.23 -30.96
C MET A 1 5.68 0.97 -31.47
N SER A 2 5.98 -0.18 -30.88
CA SER A 2 5.26 -1.43 -31.19
C SER A 2 3.78 -1.32 -30.73
N PRO A 3 2.84 -2.09 -31.33
CA PRO A 3 1.43 -2.09 -30.91
C PRO A 3 1.26 -2.30 -29.40
N ASP A 4 2.08 -3.18 -28.79
CA ASP A 4 2.06 -3.48 -27.35
C ASP A 4 2.45 -2.26 -26.51
N GLN A 5 3.47 -1.49 -26.93
CA GLN A 5 3.89 -0.26 -26.26
C GLN A 5 2.80 0.82 -26.28
N ILE A 6 2.04 0.91 -27.39
CA ILE A 6 0.91 1.84 -27.49
C ILE A 6 -0.21 1.40 -26.55
N GLY A 7 -0.50 0.10 -26.48
CA GLY A 7 -1.49 -0.48 -25.57
C GLY A 7 -1.17 -0.21 -24.10
N PHE A 8 0.07 -0.51 -23.68
CA PHE A 8 0.56 -0.22 -22.33
C PHE A 8 0.42 1.27 -21.99
N ALA A 9 0.95 2.16 -22.84
CA ALA A 9 0.93 3.60 -22.58
C ALA A 9 -0.51 4.15 -22.49
N THR A 10 -1.42 3.64 -23.31
CA THR A 10 -2.83 4.05 -23.31
C THR A 10 -3.54 3.60 -22.04
N LEU A 11 -3.32 2.35 -21.61
CA LEU A 11 -3.89 1.82 -20.38
C LEU A 11 -3.32 2.57 -19.16
N LEU A 12 -2.01 2.78 -19.10
CA LEU A 12 -1.37 3.54 -18.02
C LEU A 12 -1.93 4.97 -17.96
N LYS A 13 -2.03 5.66 -19.10
CA LYS A 13 -2.60 7.01 -19.17
C LYS A 13 -4.05 7.04 -18.67
N LYS A 14 -4.88 6.08 -19.08
CA LYS A 14 -6.27 5.94 -18.58
C LYS A 14 -6.30 5.80 -17.06
N GLU A 15 -5.48 4.94 -16.48
CA GLU A 15 -5.43 4.70 -15.05
C GLU A 15 -4.91 5.93 -14.27
N VAL A 16 -3.90 6.61 -14.81
CA VAL A 16 -3.37 7.86 -14.22
C VAL A 16 -4.43 8.96 -14.27
N MET A 17 -5.10 9.17 -15.39
CA MET A 17 -6.14 10.20 -15.51
C MET A 17 -7.34 9.91 -14.62
N ARG A 18 -7.68 8.64 -14.39
CA ARG A 18 -8.75 8.22 -13.47
C ARG A 18 -8.48 8.68 -12.05
N PHE A 19 -7.28 8.45 -11.50
CA PHE A 19 -6.98 8.93 -10.14
C PHE A 19 -6.75 10.45 -10.10
N TRP A 20 -6.22 11.04 -11.17
CA TRP A 20 -5.97 12.48 -11.25
C TRP A 20 -7.26 13.30 -11.13
N SER A 21 -8.35 12.82 -11.73
CA SER A 21 -9.66 13.47 -11.63
C SER A 21 -10.23 13.52 -10.20
N VAL A 22 -9.75 12.65 -9.31
CA VAL A 22 -10.16 12.59 -7.89
C VAL A 22 -8.97 12.83 -6.94
N LEU A 23 -7.87 13.41 -7.45
CA LEU A 23 -6.61 13.56 -6.70
C LEU A 23 -6.80 14.31 -5.39
N ALA A 24 -7.52 15.43 -5.41
CA ALA A 24 -7.77 16.24 -4.23
C ALA A 24 -8.42 15.40 -3.11
N GLN A 25 -9.47 14.66 -3.42
CA GLN A 25 -10.15 13.79 -2.44
C GLN A 25 -9.23 12.64 -1.97
N THR A 26 -8.48 12.05 -2.91
CA THR A 26 -7.58 10.92 -2.64
C THR A 26 -6.42 11.29 -1.71
N VAL A 27 -5.92 12.52 -1.82
CA VAL A 27 -4.79 13.01 -1.02
C VAL A 27 -5.29 13.64 0.29
N THR A 28 -6.34 14.44 0.23
CA THR A 28 -6.83 15.19 1.40
C THR A 28 -7.31 14.26 2.52
N ALA A 29 -8.03 13.19 2.19
CA ALA A 29 -8.58 12.30 3.20
C ALA A 29 -7.49 11.59 4.04
N PRO A 30 -6.46 10.95 3.48
CA PRO A 30 -5.35 10.38 4.26
C PRO A 30 -4.58 11.43 5.07
N VAL A 31 -4.35 12.62 4.50
CA VAL A 31 -3.65 13.72 5.21
C VAL A 31 -4.45 14.16 6.44
N ILE A 32 -5.75 14.44 6.30
CA ILE A 32 -6.61 14.82 7.43
C ILE A 32 -6.62 13.71 8.48
N THR A 33 -6.77 12.47 8.06
CA THR A 33 -6.77 11.31 8.98
C THR A 33 -5.46 11.22 9.75
N ALA A 34 -4.31 11.37 9.08
CA ALA A 34 -3.00 11.32 9.73
C ALA A 34 -2.82 12.49 10.73
N VAL A 35 -3.21 13.70 10.35
CA VAL A 35 -3.14 14.87 11.24
C VAL A 35 -4.04 14.67 12.47
N LEU A 36 -5.26 14.16 12.30
CA LEU A 36 -6.16 13.85 13.42
C LEU A 36 -5.57 12.79 14.34
N TYR A 37 -5.01 11.71 13.79
CA TYR A 37 -4.33 10.70 14.61
C TYR A 37 -3.15 11.30 15.36
N LEU A 38 -2.30 12.10 14.70
CA LEU A 38 -1.18 12.75 15.36
C LEU A 38 -1.64 13.67 16.49
N LEU A 39 -2.67 14.48 16.28
CA LEU A 39 -3.21 15.36 17.32
C LEU A 39 -3.76 14.59 18.51
N VAL A 40 -4.59 13.57 18.27
CA VAL A 40 -5.18 12.76 19.34
C VAL A 40 -4.12 12.00 20.11
N PHE A 41 -3.22 11.30 19.42
CA PHE A 41 -2.20 10.49 20.07
C PHE A 41 -1.06 11.30 20.68
N ALA A 42 -0.75 12.49 20.14
CA ALA A 42 0.20 13.40 20.77
C ALA A 42 -0.28 13.83 22.17
N GLN A 43 -1.58 14.10 22.32
CA GLN A 43 -2.16 14.44 23.62
C GLN A 43 -2.32 13.24 24.54
N ALA A 44 -2.81 12.11 24.01
CA ALA A 44 -3.08 10.91 24.81
C ALA A 44 -1.82 10.23 25.36
N MET A 45 -0.68 10.38 24.65
CA MET A 45 0.59 9.72 24.98
C MET A 45 1.66 10.66 25.55
N GLN A 46 1.31 11.90 25.90
CA GLN A 46 2.23 12.81 26.56
C GLN A 46 2.76 12.18 27.87
N GLY A 47 4.11 12.14 28.01
CA GLY A 47 4.78 11.60 29.18
C GLY A 47 4.87 10.08 29.26
N ARG A 48 4.42 9.33 28.26
CA ARG A 48 4.63 7.87 28.19
C ARG A 48 5.92 7.54 27.48
N ALA A 49 6.53 6.39 27.86
CA ALA A 49 7.78 5.91 27.25
C ALA A 49 7.62 5.75 25.74
N SER A 50 8.63 6.22 24.99
CA SER A 50 8.71 6.01 23.54
C SER A 50 8.97 4.54 23.23
N ALA A 51 8.52 4.09 22.06
CA ALA A 51 8.78 2.71 21.59
C ALA A 51 10.28 2.46 21.32
N TYR A 52 11.04 3.51 20.97
CA TYR A 52 12.49 3.48 20.79
C TYR A 52 13.14 4.60 21.60
N ASP A 53 14.31 4.32 22.20
CA ASP A 53 15.07 5.32 22.98
C ASP A 53 15.37 6.58 22.13
N GLY A 54 14.96 7.73 22.65
CA GLY A 54 15.16 9.03 21.98
C GLY A 54 14.19 9.35 20.85
N VAL A 55 13.21 8.50 20.53
CA VAL A 55 12.19 8.77 19.50
C VAL A 55 10.85 9.08 20.21
N SER A 56 10.27 10.25 19.96
CA SER A 56 8.95 10.58 20.50
C SER A 56 7.87 9.67 19.93
N TYR A 57 6.78 9.46 20.66
CA TYR A 57 5.68 8.62 20.19
C TYR A 57 5.07 9.14 18.86
N THR A 58 4.99 10.45 18.68
CA THR A 58 4.50 11.06 17.43
C THR A 58 5.43 10.80 16.25
N GLN A 59 6.75 10.82 16.48
CA GLN A 59 7.74 10.43 15.46
C GLN A 59 7.60 8.95 15.11
N PHE A 60 7.43 8.07 16.10
CA PHE A 60 7.21 6.63 15.88
C PHE A 60 5.93 6.36 15.08
N LEU A 61 4.85 7.09 15.37
CA LEU A 61 3.53 6.90 14.78
C LEU A 61 3.49 7.31 13.30
N LEU A 62 4.14 8.42 12.94
CA LEU A 62 4.01 9.04 11.62
C LEU A 62 4.40 8.12 10.46
N PRO A 63 5.55 7.42 10.43
CA PRO A 63 5.89 6.47 9.37
C PRO A 63 4.87 5.34 9.25
N GLY A 64 4.35 4.86 10.38
CA GLY A 64 3.31 3.84 10.41
C GLY A 64 2.02 4.30 9.74
N LEU A 65 1.56 5.51 10.04
CA LEU A 65 0.37 6.11 9.42
C LEU A 65 0.55 6.35 7.91
N ILE A 66 1.72 6.82 7.50
CA ILE A 66 2.04 7.01 6.07
C ILE A 66 1.96 5.66 5.35
N MET A 67 2.63 4.63 5.88
CA MET A 67 2.63 3.33 5.24
C MET A 67 1.24 2.67 5.26
N MET A 68 0.47 2.82 6.33
CA MET A 68 -0.92 2.37 6.38
C MET A 68 -1.77 3.03 5.29
N ALA A 69 -1.63 4.34 5.08
CA ALA A 69 -2.31 5.06 4.01
C ALA A 69 -1.86 4.59 2.62
N VAL A 70 -0.56 4.36 2.42
CA VAL A 70 0.03 3.82 1.17
C VAL A 70 -0.56 2.45 0.84
N ILE A 71 -0.54 1.53 1.80
CA ILE A 71 -1.09 0.17 1.67
C ILE A 71 -2.56 0.21 1.25
N GLN A 72 -3.38 0.97 1.97
CA GLN A 72 -4.82 1.05 1.71
C GLN A 72 -5.13 1.71 0.36
N ASN A 73 -4.42 2.79 0.01
CA ASN A 73 -4.62 3.48 -1.26
C ASN A 73 -4.10 2.68 -2.46
N ALA A 74 -2.99 1.93 -2.33
CA ALA A 74 -2.49 1.05 -3.38
C ALA A 74 -3.51 -0.04 -3.71
N PHE A 75 -4.02 -0.73 -2.68
CA PHE A 75 -5.07 -1.74 -2.80
C PHE A 75 -6.35 -1.17 -3.42
N ALA A 76 -6.84 -0.05 -2.89
CA ALA A 76 -8.07 0.58 -3.35
C ALA A 76 -7.99 1.05 -4.80
N ASN A 77 -6.81 1.51 -5.26
CA ASN A 77 -6.65 1.98 -6.64
C ASN A 77 -6.89 0.88 -7.66
N THR A 78 -6.20 -0.24 -7.52
CA THR A 78 -6.25 -1.33 -8.50
C THR A 78 -7.54 -2.13 -8.39
N SER A 79 -7.99 -2.42 -7.16
CA SER A 79 -9.23 -3.16 -6.93
C SER A 79 -10.46 -2.41 -7.47
N SER A 80 -10.56 -1.11 -7.18
CA SER A 80 -11.67 -0.29 -7.69
C SER A 80 -11.65 -0.14 -9.20
N SER A 81 -10.47 0.03 -9.81
CA SER A 81 -10.37 0.15 -11.27
C SER A 81 -10.79 -1.14 -11.97
N MET A 82 -10.30 -2.28 -11.50
CA MET A 82 -10.61 -3.57 -12.11
C MET A 82 -12.10 -3.91 -11.97
N ILE A 83 -12.69 -3.77 -10.77
CA ILE A 83 -14.11 -4.06 -10.59
C ILE A 83 -14.99 -3.08 -11.37
N GLN A 84 -14.63 -1.80 -11.44
CA GLN A 84 -15.35 -0.81 -12.23
C GLN A 84 -15.34 -1.18 -13.72
N SER A 85 -14.19 -1.59 -14.26
CA SER A 85 -14.07 -2.03 -15.65
C SER A 85 -14.94 -3.26 -15.96
N LYS A 86 -15.09 -4.18 -15.00
CA LYS A 86 -15.97 -5.36 -15.12
C LYS A 86 -17.44 -4.98 -15.05
N VAL A 87 -17.84 -4.22 -14.04
CA VAL A 87 -19.27 -3.86 -13.82
C VAL A 87 -19.81 -2.97 -14.95
N MET A 88 -18.98 -2.08 -15.49
CA MET A 88 -19.36 -1.23 -16.63
C MET A 88 -19.19 -1.91 -18.00
N GLY A 89 -18.70 -3.15 -18.05
CA GLY A 89 -18.46 -3.88 -19.30
C GLY A 89 -17.23 -3.42 -20.08
N ASN A 90 -16.52 -2.39 -19.63
CA ASN A 90 -15.34 -1.84 -20.30
C ASN A 90 -14.15 -2.82 -20.34
N ILE A 91 -14.16 -3.85 -19.52
CA ILE A 91 -13.12 -4.89 -19.50
C ILE A 91 -12.98 -5.58 -20.87
N VAL A 92 -14.08 -5.72 -21.62
CA VAL A 92 -14.09 -6.33 -22.96
C VAL A 92 -13.18 -5.55 -23.91
N PHE A 93 -13.24 -4.22 -23.91
CA PHE A 93 -12.39 -3.37 -24.75
C PHE A 93 -10.91 -3.50 -24.40
N ILE A 94 -10.59 -3.66 -23.11
CA ILE A 94 -9.21 -3.87 -22.64
C ILE A 94 -8.70 -5.24 -23.13
N LEU A 95 -9.55 -6.28 -23.06
CA LEU A 95 -9.18 -7.64 -23.49
C LEU A 95 -9.13 -7.81 -25.02
N MET A 96 -9.84 -6.97 -25.78
CA MET A 96 -9.78 -6.96 -27.25
C MET A 96 -8.60 -6.14 -27.78
N ALA A 97 -8.03 -5.24 -26.98
CA ALA A 97 -6.86 -4.47 -27.36
C ALA A 97 -5.61 -5.39 -27.40
N PRO A 98 -4.61 -5.07 -28.25
CA PRO A 98 -3.36 -5.79 -28.30
C PRO A 98 -2.49 -5.45 -27.07
N ILE A 99 -2.92 -5.90 -25.88
CA ILE A 99 -2.23 -5.65 -24.62
C ILE A 99 -1.92 -7.01 -23.98
N GLY A 100 -0.64 -7.27 -23.75
CA GLY A 100 -0.19 -8.48 -23.06
C GLY A 100 -0.59 -8.50 -21.57
N PRO A 101 -0.71 -9.69 -20.96
CA PRO A 101 -0.98 -9.81 -19.51
C PRO A 101 0.05 -9.08 -18.64
N VAL A 102 1.32 -9.07 -19.07
CA VAL A 102 2.40 -8.37 -18.36
C VAL A 102 2.23 -6.86 -18.46
N ASP A 103 1.88 -6.35 -19.65
CA ASP A 103 1.65 -4.92 -19.87
C ASP A 103 0.44 -4.43 -19.05
N MET A 104 -0.60 -5.23 -19.01
CA MET A 104 -1.78 -4.96 -18.17
C MET A 104 -1.39 -4.89 -16.70
N PHE A 105 -0.66 -5.90 -16.19
CA PHE A 105 -0.15 -5.92 -14.84
C PHE A 105 0.68 -4.67 -14.51
N LEU A 106 1.66 -4.36 -15.35
CA LEU A 106 2.56 -3.22 -15.15
C LEU A 106 1.82 -1.88 -15.19
N ALA A 107 0.85 -1.70 -16.09
CA ALA A 107 0.07 -0.46 -16.18
C ALA A 107 -0.75 -0.20 -14.90
N TYR A 108 -1.43 -1.21 -14.37
CA TYR A 108 -2.20 -1.08 -13.13
C TYR A 108 -1.30 -0.81 -11.92
N VAL A 109 -0.20 -1.55 -11.80
CA VAL A 109 0.74 -1.39 -10.67
C VAL A 109 1.43 -0.02 -10.75
N ALA A 110 1.93 0.39 -11.91
CA ALA A 110 2.59 1.69 -12.09
C ALA A 110 1.66 2.86 -11.77
N ALA A 111 0.40 2.82 -12.21
CA ALA A 111 -0.58 3.85 -11.86
C ALA A 111 -0.87 3.91 -10.36
N ALA A 112 -0.94 2.77 -9.68
CA ALA A 112 -1.10 2.72 -8.23
C ALA A 112 0.11 3.29 -7.51
N LEU A 113 1.33 2.94 -7.95
CA LEU A 113 2.58 3.48 -7.38
C LEU A 113 2.65 5.00 -7.51
N LEU A 114 2.30 5.55 -8.68
CA LEU A 114 2.23 7.01 -8.88
C LEU A 114 1.25 7.66 -7.90
N ARG A 115 0.05 7.10 -7.76
CA ARG A 115 -0.97 7.60 -6.83
C ARG A 115 -0.47 7.62 -5.38
N VAL A 116 0.04 6.50 -4.88
CA VAL A 116 0.47 6.42 -3.48
C VAL A 116 1.72 7.23 -3.20
N THR A 117 2.57 7.45 -4.19
CA THR A 117 3.70 8.39 -4.10
C THR A 117 3.20 9.82 -3.88
N CYS A 118 2.18 10.26 -4.63
CA CYS A 118 1.55 11.57 -4.39
C CYS A 118 0.96 11.67 -2.98
N VAL A 119 0.28 10.62 -2.50
CA VAL A 119 -0.28 10.57 -1.14
C VAL A 119 0.82 10.65 -0.08
N ALA A 120 1.88 9.85 -0.21
CA ALA A 120 2.99 9.83 0.76
C ALA A 120 3.73 11.16 0.81
N ILE A 121 4.02 11.77 -0.35
CA ILE A 121 4.67 13.08 -0.44
C ILE A 121 3.78 14.15 0.23
N ALA A 122 2.49 14.16 -0.04
CA ALA A 122 1.57 15.13 0.57
C ALA A 122 1.48 14.95 2.08
N MET A 123 1.41 13.71 2.58
CA MET A 123 1.42 13.42 4.02
C MET A 123 2.72 13.92 4.67
N LEU A 124 3.88 13.61 4.08
CA LEU A 124 5.18 14.08 4.56
C LEU A 124 5.25 15.61 4.54
N ALA A 125 4.85 16.25 3.45
CA ALA A 125 4.91 17.72 3.30
C ALA A 125 4.07 18.45 4.37
N VAL A 126 2.91 17.88 4.74
CA VAL A 126 2.04 18.49 5.77
C VAL A 126 2.53 18.19 7.18
N THR A 127 3.10 17.00 7.42
CA THR A 127 3.41 16.54 8.80
C THR A 127 4.84 16.82 9.24
N LEU A 128 5.83 16.85 8.32
CA LEU A 128 7.24 17.11 8.66
C LEU A 128 7.49 18.44 9.41
N PRO A 129 6.80 19.56 9.12
CA PRO A 129 6.98 20.80 9.89
C PRO A 129 6.60 20.67 11.38
N PHE A 130 5.70 19.72 11.72
CA PHE A 130 5.22 19.50 13.08
C PHE A 130 5.94 18.32 13.77
N VAL A 131 6.36 17.33 13.00
CA VAL A 131 7.01 16.11 13.49
C VAL A 131 8.26 15.86 12.65
N PRO A 132 9.41 16.41 13.04
CA PRO A 132 10.66 16.23 12.31
C PRO A 132 11.08 14.76 12.36
N LEU A 133 11.32 14.18 11.18
CA LEU A 133 11.81 12.81 11.03
C LEU A 133 13.26 12.81 10.54
N PRO A 134 14.14 12.02 11.12
CA PRO A 134 15.43 11.73 10.55
C PRO A 134 15.27 10.82 9.32
N PHE A 135 16.26 10.82 8.43
CA PHE A 135 16.30 9.93 7.25
C PHE A 135 17.63 9.18 7.28
N GLU A 136 17.73 8.18 8.17
CA GLU A 136 18.98 7.45 8.41
C GLU A 136 19.36 6.49 7.28
N ALA A 137 18.37 5.84 6.66
CA ALA A 137 18.59 4.86 5.59
C ALA A 137 17.60 5.06 4.42
N PRO A 138 17.77 6.12 3.59
CA PRO A 138 16.80 6.48 2.55
C PRO A 138 16.62 5.43 1.47
N LEU A 139 17.63 4.64 1.13
CA LEU A 139 17.51 3.54 0.16
C LEU A 139 16.62 2.42 0.68
N VAL A 140 16.75 2.09 1.97
CA VAL A 140 15.89 1.08 2.63
C VAL A 140 14.45 1.56 2.70
N LEU A 141 14.25 2.85 3.02
CA LEU A 141 12.94 3.49 3.03
C LEU A 141 12.25 3.37 1.67
N VAL A 142 12.91 3.79 0.60
CA VAL A 142 12.39 3.75 -0.77
C VAL A 142 12.10 2.31 -1.21
N GLY A 143 13.01 1.37 -0.90
CA GLY A 143 12.82 -0.05 -1.20
C GLY A 143 11.57 -0.63 -0.55
N HIS A 144 11.38 -0.43 0.76
CA HIS A 144 10.18 -0.91 1.47
C HIS A 144 8.91 -0.19 1.01
N PHE A 145 8.98 1.10 0.69
CA PHE A 145 7.86 1.84 0.13
C PHE A 145 7.33 1.19 -1.15
N PHE A 146 8.21 0.93 -2.13
CA PHE A 146 7.81 0.34 -3.40
C PHE A 146 7.40 -1.12 -3.27
N LEU A 147 8.04 -1.91 -2.41
CA LEU A 147 7.64 -3.29 -2.15
C LEU A 147 6.24 -3.36 -1.51
N ALA A 148 5.98 -2.54 -0.50
CA ALA A 148 4.67 -2.49 0.15
C ALA A 148 3.58 -2.01 -0.81
N ALA A 149 3.79 -0.86 -1.45
CA ALA A 149 2.85 -0.29 -2.40
C ALA A 149 2.57 -1.23 -3.58
N GLY A 150 3.62 -1.84 -4.14
CA GLY A 150 3.51 -2.82 -5.22
C GLY A 150 2.75 -4.07 -4.80
N SER A 151 3.06 -4.63 -3.64
CA SER A 151 2.38 -5.82 -3.10
C SER A 151 0.87 -5.59 -2.96
N LEU A 152 0.50 -4.45 -2.38
CA LEU A 152 -0.91 -4.13 -2.15
C LEU A 152 -1.64 -3.70 -3.43
N ALA A 153 -0.95 -3.05 -4.38
CA ALA A 153 -1.49 -2.80 -5.71
C ALA A 153 -1.82 -4.12 -6.43
N VAL A 154 -0.91 -5.10 -6.36
CA VAL A 154 -1.12 -6.43 -6.96
C VAL A 154 -2.23 -7.19 -6.23
N LEU A 155 -2.25 -7.18 -4.90
CA LEU A 155 -3.31 -7.81 -4.12
C LEU A 155 -4.69 -7.18 -4.43
N GLY A 156 -4.73 -5.86 -4.59
CA GLY A 156 -5.92 -5.14 -5.04
C GLY A 156 -6.37 -5.54 -6.45
N LEU A 157 -5.42 -5.74 -7.37
CA LEU A 157 -5.71 -6.23 -8.72
C LEU A 157 -6.31 -7.64 -8.68
N ILE A 158 -5.73 -8.56 -7.89
CA ILE A 158 -6.27 -9.91 -7.66
C ILE A 158 -7.70 -9.82 -7.10
N ALA A 159 -7.90 -9.00 -6.06
CA ALA A 159 -9.22 -8.81 -5.47
C ALA A 159 -10.24 -8.31 -6.51
N GLY A 160 -9.87 -7.35 -7.36
CA GLY A 160 -10.70 -6.85 -8.45
C GLY A 160 -11.02 -7.90 -9.52
N ILE A 161 -10.06 -8.78 -9.85
CA ILE A 161 -10.28 -9.92 -10.77
C ILE A 161 -11.29 -10.91 -10.17
N VAL A 162 -11.17 -11.23 -8.88
CA VAL A 162 -12.03 -12.20 -8.19
C VAL A 162 -13.43 -11.63 -7.95
N ALA A 163 -13.52 -10.35 -7.62
CA ALA A 163 -14.79 -9.69 -7.28
C ALA A 163 -15.75 -9.64 -8.46
N GLN A 164 -17.04 -9.77 -8.15
CA GLN A 164 -18.14 -9.61 -9.12
C GLN A 164 -18.98 -8.35 -8.83
N LYS A 165 -18.91 -7.84 -7.60
CA LYS A 165 -19.62 -6.65 -7.12
C LYS A 165 -18.68 -5.79 -6.27
N PHE A 166 -18.97 -4.50 -6.15
CA PHE A 166 -18.20 -3.59 -5.28
C PHE A 166 -18.21 -4.04 -3.81
N ASP A 167 -19.31 -4.67 -3.34
CA ASP A 167 -19.43 -5.19 -1.98
C ASP A 167 -18.37 -6.23 -1.64
N HIS A 168 -17.92 -7.04 -2.61
CA HIS A 168 -16.85 -8.00 -2.39
C HIS A 168 -15.51 -7.30 -2.08
N ILE A 169 -15.24 -6.17 -2.75
CA ILE A 169 -14.04 -5.35 -2.48
C ILE A 169 -14.14 -4.72 -1.08
N ALA A 170 -15.32 -4.16 -0.74
CA ALA A 170 -15.55 -3.57 0.58
C ALA A 170 -15.39 -4.62 1.70
N THR A 171 -15.92 -5.82 1.50
CA THR A 171 -15.77 -6.95 2.43
C THR A 171 -14.30 -7.32 2.62
N PHE A 172 -13.55 -7.49 1.52
CA PHE A 172 -12.12 -7.81 1.61
C PHE A 172 -11.32 -6.69 2.31
N THR A 173 -11.62 -5.45 2.00
CA THR A 173 -10.98 -4.30 2.63
C THR A 173 -11.22 -4.28 4.14
N ASN A 174 -12.49 -4.43 4.55
CA ASN A 174 -12.87 -4.29 5.96
C ASN A 174 -12.50 -5.50 6.82
N PHE A 175 -12.48 -6.71 6.26
CA PHE A 175 -12.21 -7.93 7.03
C PHE A 175 -10.78 -8.46 6.87
N VAL A 176 -10.02 -8.03 5.86
CA VAL A 176 -8.65 -8.48 5.64
C VAL A 176 -7.67 -7.31 5.72
N VAL A 177 -7.79 -6.31 4.84
CA VAL A 177 -6.78 -5.24 4.72
C VAL A 177 -6.75 -4.37 5.98
N MET A 178 -7.90 -3.95 6.48
CA MET A 178 -7.99 -3.10 7.67
C MET A 178 -7.46 -3.81 8.93
N PRO A 179 -7.94 -5.00 9.34
CA PRO A 179 -7.42 -5.68 10.51
C PRO A 179 -5.93 -6.01 10.39
N ALA A 180 -5.46 -6.46 9.23
CA ALA A 180 -4.04 -6.71 9.00
C ALA A 180 -3.20 -5.43 9.16
N SER A 181 -3.70 -4.27 8.67
CA SER A 181 -3.02 -2.98 8.86
C SER A 181 -2.93 -2.57 10.33
N PHE A 182 -3.98 -2.78 11.12
CA PHE A 182 -3.96 -2.47 12.55
C PHE A 182 -3.03 -3.39 13.35
N LEU A 183 -2.95 -4.68 12.99
CA LEU A 183 -2.07 -5.66 13.63
C LEU A 183 -0.61 -5.57 13.17
N SER A 184 -0.26 -4.62 12.32
CA SER A 184 1.07 -4.49 11.73
C SER A 184 2.01 -3.54 12.48
N GLY A 185 1.70 -3.19 13.74
CA GLY A 185 2.56 -2.34 14.56
C GLY A 185 2.55 -0.86 14.18
N VAL A 186 1.50 -0.35 13.51
CA VAL A 186 1.35 1.09 13.20
C VAL A 186 1.36 1.93 14.46
N PHE A 187 0.59 1.51 15.47
CA PHE A 187 0.32 2.27 16.70
C PHE A 187 1.18 1.85 17.90
N TYR A 188 1.93 0.76 17.80
CA TYR A 188 2.72 0.19 18.88
C TYR A 188 3.91 -0.59 18.33
N SER A 189 4.97 -0.74 19.14
CA SER A 189 6.03 -1.71 18.84
C SER A 189 5.53 -3.12 19.16
N VAL A 190 5.82 -4.08 18.28
CA VAL A 190 5.38 -5.46 18.43
C VAL A 190 5.96 -6.10 19.68
N HIS A 191 7.12 -5.63 20.16
CA HIS A 191 7.72 -6.08 21.42
C HIS A 191 6.87 -5.76 22.68
N SER A 192 5.94 -4.82 22.60
CA SER A 192 5.02 -4.50 23.70
C SER A 192 3.82 -5.44 23.81
N LEU A 193 3.67 -6.37 22.86
CA LEU A 193 2.52 -7.26 22.79
C LEU A 193 2.69 -8.52 23.64
N PRO A 194 1.58 -9.10 24.16
CA PRO A 194 1.58 -10.45 24.73
C PRO A 194 2.07 -11.49 23.70
N PRO A 195 2.64 -12.64 24.14
CA PRO A 195 3.28 -13.62 23.27
C PRO A 195 2.42 -14.10 22.09
N PHE A 196 1.13 -14.29 22.31
CA PHE A 196 0.19 -14.70 21.25
C PHE A 196 0.14 -13.66 20.12
N TRP A 197 -0.06 -12.38 20.45
CA TRP A 197 -0.16 -11.29 19.48
C TRP A 197 1.18 -10.98 18.82
N TYR A 198 2.29 -11.16 19.56
CA TYR A 198 3.64 -11.07 19.00
C TYR A 198 3.83 -12.05 17.84
N HIS A 199 3.51 -13.34 18.05
CA HIS A 199 3.61 -14.34 16.98
C HIS A 199 2.61 -14.08 15.82
N ALA A 200 1.39 -13.67 16.15
CA ALA A 200 0.38 -13.33 15.15
C ALA A 200 0.82 -12.16 14.24
N SER A 201 1.48 -11.14 14.80
CA SER A 201 2.02 -10.01 14.04
C SER A 201 3.13 -10.45 13.07
N HIS A 202 3.97 -11.41 13.45
CA HIS A 202 5.02 -11.95 12.59
C HIS A 202 4.49 -12.83 11.43
N LEU A 203 3.24 -13.29 11.49
CA LEU A 203 2.58 -13.94 10.35
C LEU A 203 1.98 -12.92 9.36
N ASN A 204 1.88 -11.66 9.77
CA ASN A 204 1.30 -10.60 8.98
C ASN A 204 2.36 -9.95 8.07
N PRO A 205 2.27 -10.08 6.72
CA PRO A 205 3.25 -9.47 5.83
C PRO A 205 3.28 -7.93 5.93
N PHE A 206 2.19 -7.29 6.33
CA PHE A 206 2.11 -5.84 6.48
C PHE A 206 3.00 -5.33 7.61
N PHE A 207 3.24 -6.15 8.65
CA PHE A 207 4.18 -5.81 9.72
C PHE A 207 5.59 -5.56 9.17
N PHE A 208 6.12 -6.46 8.37
CA PHE A 208 7.46 -6.30 7.80
C PHE A 208 7.58 -5.10 6.85
N MET A 209 6.50 -4.76 6.13
CA MET A 209 6.46 -3.59 5.26
C MET A 209 6.56 -2.29 6.06
N ILE A 210 5.81 -2.19 7.17
CA ILE A 210 5.77 -1.00 8.02
C ILE A 210 7.05 -0.88 8.85
N ASP A 211 7.51 -1.99 9.42
CA ASP A 211 8.71 -2.03 10.24
C ASP A 211 9.96 -1.68 9.43
N GLY A 212 10.12 -2.25 8.24
CA GLY A 212 11.21 -1.92 7.34
C GLY A 212 11.16 -0.48 6.81
N PHE A 213 9.98 0.06 6.56
CA PHE A 213 9.82 1.48 6.20
C PHE A 213 10.23 2.41 7.36
N ARG A 214 9.85 2.04 8.59
CA ARG A 214 10.25 2.77 9.81
C ARG A 214 11.75 2.73 10.03
N TYR A 215 12.41 1.59 9.75
CA TYR A 215 13.87 1.50 9.76
C TYR A 215 14.53 2.56 8.89
N GLY A 216 13.96 2.86 7.73
CA GLY A 216 14.48 3.87 6.82
C GLY A 216 14.55 5.27 7.42
N PHE A 217 13.68 5.60 8.38
CA PHE A 217 13.72 6.87 9.11
C PHE A 217 14.68 6.85 10.29
N PHE A 218 14.66 5.82 11.13
CA PHE A 218 15.32 5.84 12.43
C PHE A 218 16.59 4.98 12.51
N GLY A 219 16.92 4.20 11.46
CA GLY A 219 17.98 3.19 11.52
C GLY A 219 17.71 2.06 12.53
N ARG A 220 16.48 2.02 13.09
CA ARG A 220 16.03 1.07 14.10
C ARG A 220 14.66 0.54 13.72
N ALA A 221 14.42 -0.73 14.03
CA ALA A 221 13.16 -1.43 13.78
C ALA A 221 13.00 -2.57 14.78
N ASP A 222 11.79 -3.13 14.85
CA ASP A 222 11.50 -4.28 15.72
C ASP A 222 12.19 -5.56 15.19
N VAL A 223 12.45 -5.64 13.87
CA VAL A 223 13.13 -6.76 13.21
C VAL A 223 14.28 -6.24 12.36
N ALA A 224 15.29 -7.06 12.12
CA ALA A 224 16.42 -6.69 11.27
C ALA A 224 15.93 -6.32 9.85
N ALA A 225 16.40 -5.19 9.31
CA ALA A 225 15.91 -4.62 8.03
C ALA A 225 15.98 -5.60 6.85
N TRP A 226 17.02 -6.47 6.81
CA TRP A 226 17.13 -7.49 5.76
C TRP A 226 16.05 -8.57 5.84
N VAL A 227 15.57 -8.91 7.06
CA VAL A 227 14.46 -9.86 7.26
C VAL A 227 13.17 -9.25 6.76
N SER A 228 12.90 -7.98 7.12
CA SER A 228 11.73 -7.25 6.62
C SER A 228 11.74 -7.10 5.10
N LEU A 229 12.92 -6.88 4.50
CA LEU A 229 13.08 -6.81 3.05
C LEU A 229 12.79 -8.17 2.38
N LEU A 230 13.33 -9.25 2.94
CA LEU A 230 13.15 -10.60 2.42
C LEU A 230 11.67 -11.03 2.47
N TRP A 231 11.00 -10.83 3.60
CA TRP A 231 9.59 -11.18 3.74
C TRP A 231 8.69 -10.36 2.83
N SER A 232 8.91 -9.03 2.77
CA SER A 232 8.16 -8.14 1.86
C SER A 232 8.42 -8.49 0.40
N GLY A 233 9.67 -8.82 0.04
CA GLY A 233 10.05 -9.24 -1.31
C GLY A 233 9.43 -10.59 -1.70
N CYS A 234 9.50 -11.59 -0.83
CA CYS A 234 8.87 -12.90 -1.06
C CYS A 234 7.35 -12.76 -1.23
N PHE A 235 6.71 -11.95 -0.39
CA PHE A 235 5.28 -11.68 -0.52
C PHE A 235 4.95 -11.00 -1.84
N PHE A 236 5.70 -9.96 -2.24
CA PHE A 236 5.52 -9.29 -3.53
C PHE A 236 5.65 -10.25 -4.71
N VAL A 237 6.68 -11.09 -4.73
CA VAL A 237 6.90 -12.08 -5.79
C VAL A 237 5.75 -13.09 -5.84
N ALA A 238 5.32 -13.61 -4.69
CA ALA A 238 4.24 -14.60 -4.61
C ALA A 238 2.91 -14.04 -5.14
N VAL A 239 2.51 -12.83 -4.70
CA VAL A 239 1.25 -12.23 -5.18
C VAL A 239 1.35 -11.81 -6.64
N SER A 240 2.53 -11.36 -7.12
CA SER A 240 2.76 -11.01 -8.52
C SER A 240 2.67 -12.24 -9.43
N ALA A 241 3.29 -13.34 -9.04
CA ALA A 241 3.21 -14.59 -9.77
C ALA A 241 1.76 -15.11 -9.88
N LEU A 242 1.02 -15.05 -8.77
CA LEU A 242 -0.40 -15.41 -8.76
C LEU A 242 -1.23 -14.50 -9.67
N CYS A 243 -1.03 -13.20 -9.60
CA CYS A 243 -1.75 -12.23 -10.43
C CYS A 243 -1.48 -12.44 -11.92
N LEU A 244 -0.20 -12.60 -12.31
CA LEU A 244 0.18 -12.85 -13.69
C LEU A 244 -0.39 -14.18 -14.20
N TRP A 245 -0.39 -15.22 -13.39
CA TRP A 245 -1.01 -16.50 -13.73
C TRP A 245 -2.52 -16.33 -13.99
N MET A 246 -3.22 -15.56 -13.15
CA MET A 246 -4.66 -15.29 -13.35
C MET A 246 -4.92 -14.50 -14.62
N LEU A 247 -4.12 -13.46 -14.91
CA LEU A 247 -4.22 -12.66 -16.12
C LEU A 247 -3.94 -13.47 -17.38
N GLN A 248 -2.89 -14.30 -17.38
CA GLN A 248 -2.54 -15.17 -18.51
C GLN A 248 -3.62 -16.18 -18.85
N ARG A 249 -4.29 -16.73 -17.84
CA ARG A 249 -5.41 -17.68 -18.03
C ARG A 249 -6.74 -17.00 -18.33
N GLY A 250 -6.83 -15.68 -18.22
CA GLY A 250 -8.08 -14.93 -18.37
C GLY A 250 -9.13 -15.33 -17.32
N TRP A 251 -8.66 -15.81 -16.15
CA TRP A 251 -9.51 -16.36 -15.09
C TRP A 251 -10.44 -15.28 -14.53
N ARG A 252 -11.77 -15.52 -14.56
CA ARG A 252 -12.82 -14.59 -14.14
C ARG A 252 -12.81 -13.21 -14.83
N LEU A 253 -12.13 -13.08 -15.96
CA LEU A 253 -12.16 -11.87 -16.80
C LEU A 253 -13.16 -12.01 -17.95
N ARG A 254 -13.50 -13.23 -18.34
CA ARG A 254 -14.46 -13.55 -19.42
C ARG A 254 -15.75 -14.06 -18.78
N HIS A 255 -16.77 -13.22 -18.74
CA HIS A 255 -18.16 -13.59 -18.44
C HIS A 255 -19.06 -12.88 -19.42
#